data_4b2ff061dc49896bb22fc022c481c413
#
_entry.id   4b2ff061dc49896bb22fc022c481c413
#
_cell.length_a   1.000
_cell.length_b   1.000
_cell.length_c   1.000
_cell.angle_alpha   90.00
_cell.angle_beta   90.00
_cell.angle_gamma   90.00
#
_symmetry.space_group_name_H-M   'P 1'
#
loop_
_entity.id
_entity.type
_entity.pdbx_description
1 polymer ?
#
loop_
_entity_poly.entity_id
_entity_poly.type
_entity_poly.pdbx_seq_one_letter_code
_entity_poly.pdbx_strand_id
1 'polypeptide(L)'
;MKNKSELIRKAAQILKSARRPLVYSGGGVILGGGSGALTELVRKYRLPCTSTLMGLGAFPGTDPASLGMLGMHGTYEANMAMHHCDVLLAVGARFDDRVIGNTAHFATGVRKIIHIDIDPSSISKRVKVDVPIVGDVADVLQDLESALQAVASPFDADALGQWWGQIDQWR
;
A
#
# COMPACT_ATOMS: atom_id res chain seq x y z
N MET A 1 -6.54 0.99 23.95
CA MET A 1 -5.70 0.67 22.78
C MET A 1 -6.39 -0.41 21.95
N LYS A 2 -6.53 -0.18 20.66
CA LYS A 2 -7.17 -1.16 19.75
C LYS A 2 -6.26 -2.37 19.60
N ASN A 3 -6.81 -3.59 19.63
CA ASN A 3 -6.03 -4.79 19.40
C ASN A 3 -5.74 -4.95 17.88
N LYS A 4 -4.81 -5.84 17.56
CA LYS A 4 -4.35 -6.07 16.18
C LYS A 4 -5.50 -6.50 15.26
N SER A 5 -6.40 -7.37 15.74
CA SER A 5 -7.54 -7.83 14.94
C SER A 5 -8.50 -6.70 14.59
N GLU A 6 -8.74 -5.78 15.51
CA GLU A 6 -9.58 -4.60 15.26
C GLU A 6 -8.95 -3.68 14.23
N LEU A 7 -7.63 -3.47 14.31
CA LEU A 7 -6.89 -2.65 13.34
C LEU A 7 -6.93 -3.27 11.95
N ILE A 8 -6.78 -4.59 11.86
CA ILE A 8 -6.85 -5.31 10.58
C ILE A 8 -8.26 -5.18 9.97
N ARG A 9 -9.32 -5.33 10.78
CA ARG A 9 -10.70 -5.13 10.30
C ARG A 9 -10.92 -3.71 9.80
N LYS A 10 -10.41 -2.72 10.54
CA LYS A 10 -10.50 -1.32 10.13
C LYS A 10 -9.76 -1.08 8.82
N ALA A 11 -8.57 -1.65 8.67
CA ALA A 11 -7.79 -1.58 7.44
C ALA A 11 -8.57 -2.17 6.25
N ALA A 12 -9.19 -3.33 6.45
CA ALA A 12 -9.98 -3.98 5.41
C ALA A 12 -11.17 -3.10 4.98
N GLN A 13 -11.88 -2.50 5.93
CA GLN A 13 -13.01 -1.60 5.62
C GLN A 13 -12.56 -0.37 4.85
N ILE A 14 -11.45 0.25 5.26
CA ILE A 14 -10.90 1.43 4.58
C ILE A 14 -10.45 1.07 3.17
N LEU A 15 -9.75 -0.04 3.02
CA LEU A 15 -9.26 -0.48 1.70
C LEU A 15 -10.39 -0.78 0.74
N LYS A 16 -11.46 -1.44 1.21
CA LYS A 16 -12.65 -1.72 0.40
C LYS A 16 -13.40 -0.45 -0.02
N SER A 17 -13.31 0.61 0.77
CA SER A 17 -13.95 1.91 0.44
C SER A 17 -13.13 2.75 -0.53
N ALA A 18 -11.91 2.34 -0.85
CA ALA A 18 -10.99 3.11 -1.67
C ALA A 18 -11.47 3.20 -3.11
N ARG A 19 -11.32 4.38 -3.69
CA ARG A 19 -11.56 4.62 -5.11
C ARG A 19 -10.24 4.63 -5.90
N ARG A 20 -9.16 5.05 -5.24
CA ARG A 20 -7.80 5.15 -5.82
C ARG A 20 -6.77 4.52 -4.88
N PRO A 21 -6.89 3.19 -4.63
CA PRO A 21 -5.95 2.52 -3.72
C PRO A 21 -4.56 2.38 -4.35
N LEU A 22 -3.54 2.40 -3.50
CA LEU A 22 -2.17 2.13 -3.91
C LEU A 22 -1.49 1.28 -2.85
N VAL A 23 -0.81 0.24 -3.28
CA VAL A 23 0.05 -0.58 -2.42
C VAL A 23 1.49 -0.09 -2.57
N TYR A 24 2.16 0.11 -1.44
CA TYR A 24 3.54 0.58 -1.38
C TYR A 24 4.37 -0.45 -0.62
N SER A 25 5.16 -1.25 -1.34
CA SER A 25 5.93 -2.34 -0.76
C SER A 25 7.39 -1.96 -0.56
N GLY A 26 7.94 -2.34 0.59
CA GLY A 26 9.33 -2.09 0.93
C GLY A 26 10.10 -3.38 1.19
N GLY A 27 11.37 -3.23 1.59
CA GLY A 27 12.27 -4.34 1.88
C GLY A 27 11.78 -5.27 2.98
N GLY A 28 10.94 -4.78 3.89
CA GLY A 28 10.36 -5.60 4.95
C GLY A 28 9.48 -6.75 4.44
N VAL A 29 8.88 -6.59 3.25
CA VAL A 29 8.11 -7.67 2.62
C VAL A 29 9.02 -8.86 2.29
N ILE A 30 10.19 -8.58 1.70
CA ILE A 30 11.15 -9.62 1.33
C ILE A 30 11.75 -10.25 2.58
N LEU A 31 12.20 -9.44 3.53
CA LEU A 31 12.81 -9.92 4.77
C LEU A 31 11.84 -10.74 5.61
N GLY A 32 10.57 -10.39 5.60
CA GLY A 32 9.53 -11.10 6.34
C GLY A 32 8.89 -12.27 5.58
N GLY A 33 9.37 -12.60 4.39
CA GLY A 33 8.81 -13.70 3.60
C GLY A 33 7.39 -13.46 3.12
N GLY A 34 6.99 -12.19 2.93
CA GLY A 34 5.62 -11.81 2.59
C GLY A 34 5.32 -11.66 1.11
N SER A 35 6.29 -11.93 0.24
CA SER A 35 6.12 -11.69 -1.22
C SER A 35 4.95 -12.49 -1.81
N GLY A 36 4.79 -13.75 -1.43
CA GLY A 36 3.68 -14.59 -1.90
C GLY A 36 2.33 -14.03 -1.49
N ALA A 37 2.17 -13.69 -0.21
CA ALA A 37 0.93 -13.13 0.31
C ALA A 37 0.61 -11.77 -0.32
N LEU A 38 1.62 -10.92 -0.50
CA LEU A 38 1.46 -9.63 -1.17
C LEU A 38 1.02 -9.81 -2.61
N THR A 39 1.66 -10.71 -3.35
CA THR A 39 1.35 -10.98 -4.76
C THR A 39 -0.08 -11.46 -4.92
N GLU A 40 -0.53 -12.37 -4.07
CA GLU A 40 -1.91 -12.87 -4.09
C GLU A 40 -2.92 -11.75 -3.83
N LEU A 41 -2.66 -10.93 -2.83
CA LEU A 41 -3.54 -9.82 -2.47
C LEU A 41 -3.66 -8.80 -3.62
N VAL A 42 -2.53 -8.40 -4.17
CA VAL A 42 -2.48 -7.41 -5.26
C VAL A 42 -3.21 -7.93 -6.49
N ARG A 43 -2.95 -9.17 -6.89
CA ARG A 43 -3.58 -9.77 -8.07
C ARG A 43 -5.08 -9.97 -7.88
N LYS A 44 -5.48 -10.47 -6.72
CA LYS A 44 -6.88 -10.78 -6.44
C LYS A 44 -7.76 -9.54 -6.53
N TYR A 45 -7.31 -8.42 -5.99
CA TYR A 45 -8.09 -7.20 -5.94
C TYR A 45 -7.67 -6.18 -7.01
N ARG A 46 -6.72 -6.54 -7.87
CA ARG A 46 -6.24 -5.69 -8.97
C ARG A 46 -5.77 -4.32 -8.49
N LEU A 47 -4.99 -4.31 -7.43
CA LEU A 47 -4.48 -3.09 -6.84
C LEU A 47 -3.18 -2.68 -7.54
N PRO A 48 -2.98 -1.38 -7.85
CA PRO A 48 -1.66 -0.94 -8.31
C PRO A 48 -0.65 -1.04 -7.18
N CYS A 49 0.57 -1.44 -7.52
CA CYS A 49 1.64 -1.66 -6.55
C CYS A 49 2.91 -0.95 -6.98
N THR A 50 3.45 -0.13 -6.09
CA THR A 50 4.76 0.51 -6.28
C THR A 50 5.70 0.06 -5.16
N SER A 51 6.99 0.27 -5.34
CA SER A 51 8.01 -0.25 -4.43
C SER A 51 9.05 0.79 -4.08
N THR A 52 9.66 0.64 -2.89
CA THR A 52 10.92 1.28 -2.58
C THR A 52 12.05 0.58 -3.34
N LEU A 53 13.26 1.18 -3.34
CA LEU A 53 14.43 0.52 -3.93
C LEU A 53 14.66 -0.86 -3.29
N MET A 54 14.60 -0.96 -1.96
CA MET A 54 14.83 -2.21 -1.24
C MET A 54 13.66 -3.20 -1.39
N GLY A 55 12.50 -2.71 -1.81
CA GLY A 55 11.31 -3.53 -2.03
C GLY A 55 11.19 -4.09 -3.44
N LEU A 56 12.07 -3.71 -4.35
CA LEU A 56 12.05 -4.24 -5.72
C LEU A 56 12.21 -5.76 -5.68
N GLY A 57 11.30 -6.47 -6.35
CA GLY A 57 11.24 -7.92 -6.33
C GLY A 57 10.25 -8.50 -5.32
N ALA A 58 9.75 -7.70 -4.37
CA ALA A 58 8.70 -8.14 -3.45
C ALA A 58 7.41 -8.51 -4.19
N PHE A 59 7.08 -7.74 -5.20
CA PHE A 59 6.00 -8.01 -6.15
C PHE A 59 6.61 -8.09 -7.54
N PRO A 60 6.17 -9.03 -8.42
CA PRO A 60 6.78 -9.21 -9.74
C PRO A 60 6.77 -7.95 -10.60
N GLY A 61 7.96 -7.49 -11.00
CA GLY A 61 8.11 -6.26 -11.80
C GLY A 61 7.53 -6.37 -13.21
N THR A 62 7.32 -7.58 -13.72
CA THR A 62 6.72 -7.82 -15.04
C THR A 62 5.19 -7.87 -15.00
N ASP A 63 4.60 -7.88 -13.82
CA ASP A 63 3.15 -7.89 -13.67
C ASP A 63 2.57 -6.52 -14.07
N PRO A 64 1.44 -6.49 -14.81
CA PRO A 64 0.79 -5.21 -15.19
C PRO A 64 0.43 -4.32 -14.02
N ALA A 65 0.22 -4.87 -12.83
CA ALA A 65 -0.07 -4.08 -11.63
C ALA A 65 1.17 -3.41 -11.03
N SER A 66 2.38 -3.78 -11.47
CA SER A 66 3.61 -3.17 -10.99
C SER A 66 3.83 -1.81 -11.65
N LEU A 67 3.95 -0.76 -10.84
CA LEU A 67 4.26 0.59 -11.32
C LEU A 67 5.77 0.90 -11.24
N GLY A 68 6.57 -0.05 -10.76
CA GLY A 68 7.99 0.16 -10.56
C GLY A 68 8.29 0.90 -9.26
N MET A 69 9.48 1.48 -9.19
CA MET A 69 9.94 2.22 -8.02
C MET A 69 9.38 3.63 -8.02
N LEU A 70 9.07 4.15 -6.85
CA LEU A 70 8.70 5.55 -6.69
C LEU A 70 9.88 6.35 -6.10
N GLY A 71 9.73 7.65 -6.02
CA GLY A 71 10.73 8.55 -5.46
C GLY A 71 11.49 9.32 -6.53
N MET A 72 12.62 9.91 -6.13
CA MET A 72 13.42 10.79 -6.98
C MET A 72 13.86 10.11 -8.29
N HIS A 73 14.18 8.82 -8.22
CA HIS A 73 14.63 8.01 -9.38
C HIS A 73 13.56 7.03 -9.84
N GLY A 74 12.32 7.25 -9.43
CA GLY A 74 11.21 6.36 -9.76
C GLY A 74 10.54 6.69 -11.08
N THR A 75 9.54 5.87 -11.42
CA THR A 75 8.74 6.09 -12.62
C THR A 75 7.76 7.25 -12.42
N TYR A 76 7.37 7.87 -13.52
CA TYR A 76 6.38 8.95 -13.49
C TYR A 76 5.04 8.45 -12.94
N GLU A 77 4.57 7.30 -13.44
CA GLU A 77 3.29 6.71 -13.01
C GLU A 77 3.28 6.34 -11.51
N ALA A 78 4.39 5.84 -10.98
CA ALA A 78 4.48 5.51 -9.56
C ALA A 78 4.38 6.77 -8.68
N ASN A 79 5.09 7.83 -9.06
CA ASN A 79 5.06 9.09 -8.33
C ASN A 79 3.69 9.76 -8.41
N MET A 80 3.07 9.74 -9.58
CA MET A 80 1.74 10.32 -9.76
C MET A 80 0.67 9.52 -9.00
N ALA A 81 0.76 8.20 -9.00
CA ALA A 81 -0.16 7.35 -8.24
C ALA A 81 -0.02 7.61 -6.74
N MET A 82 1.20 7.75 -6.24
CA MET A 82 1.44 8.09 -4.84
C MET A 82 0.82 9.44 -4.47
N HIS A 83 0.94 10.42 -5.36
CA HIS A 83 0.41 11.76 -5.13
C HIS A 83 -1.13 11.78 -5.11
N HIS A 84 -1.78 10.98 -5.95
CA HIS A 84 -3.24 11.03 -6.17
C HIS A 84 -4.04 9.94 -5.49
N CYS A 85 -3.41 8.92 -4.90
CA CYS A 85 -4.16 7.85 -4.23
C CYS A 85 -4.96 8.38 -3.04
N ASP A 86 -6.12 7.77 -2.76
CA ASP A 86 -6.95 8.12 -1.61
C ASP A 86 -6.72 7.19 -0.42
N VAL A 87 -6.29 5.96 -0.66
CA VAL A 87 -5.89 5.01 0.38
C VAL A 87 -4.53 4.44 0.02
N LEU A 88 -3.58 4.54 0.95
CA LEU A 88 -2.24 3.98 0.80
C LEU A 88 -2.08 2.81 1.77
N LEU A 89 -1.76 1.64 1.21
CA LEU A 89 -1.38 0.46 1.99
C LEU A 89 0.14 0.30 1.91
N ALA A 90 0.83 0.75 2.95
CA ALA A 90 2.29 0.63 3.05
C ALA A 90 2.64 -0.65 3.79
N VAL A 91 3.44 -1.50 3.17
CA VAL A 91 3.79 -2.82 3.67
C VAL A 91 5.30 -2.96 3.72
N GLY A 92 5.85 -3.07 4.93
CA GLY A 92 7.28 -3.24 5.13
C GLY A 92 8.11 -2.13 4.52
N ALA A 93 7.56 -0.93 4.42
CA ALA A 93 8.18 0.22 3.81
C ALA A 93 8.32 1.36 4.81
N ARG A 94 9.47 2.02 4.77
CA ARG A 94 9.71 3.24 5.55
C ARG A 94 9.46 4.45 4.67
N PHE A 95 8.90 5.50 5.27
CA PHE A 95 8.71 6.76 4.58
C PHE A 95 9.96 7.62 4.77
N ASP A 96 10.98 7.41 3.94
CA ASP A 96 12.22 8.16 4.04
C ASP A 96 12.20 9.43 3.16
N ASP A 97 13.23 10.28 3.31
CA ASP A 97 13.30 11.58 2.63
C ASP A 97 13.33 11.46 1.11
N ARG A 98 13.88 10.37 0.59
CA ARG A 98 13.98 10.16 -0.86
C ARG A 98 12.63 9.88 -1.49
N VAL A 99 11.70 9.35 -0.71
CA VAL A 99 10.35 9.01 -1.15
C VAL A 99 9.42 10.18 -0.90
N ILE A 100 9.42 10.70 0.33
CA ILE A 100 8.48 11.75 0.76
C ILE A 100 8.85 13.12 0.19
N GLY A 101 10.14 13.39 0.05
CA GLY A 101 10.63 14.73 -0.28
C GLY A 101 10.23 15.72 0.81
N ASN A 102 9.41 16.71 0.46
CA ASN A 102 8.89 17.66 1.43
C ASN A 102 7.66 17.07 2.12
N THR A 103 7.75 16.80 3.43
CA THR A 103 6.65 16.22 4.21
C THR A 103 5.39 17.10 4.22
N ALA A 104 5.55 18.42 4.07
CA ALA A 104 4.41 19.33 4.01
C ALA A 104 3.57 19.14 2.74
N HIS A 105 4.17 18.63 1.68
CA HIS A 105 3.48 18.38 0.40
C HIS A 105 3.11 16.92 0.20
N PHE A 106 3.56 16.03 1.08
CA PHE A 106 3.20 14.63 1.00
C PHE A 106 1.80 14.43 1.59
N ALA A 107 0.95 13.72 0.87
CA ALA A 107 -0.41 13.41 1.31
C ALA A 107 -1.27 14.68 1.54
N THR A 108 -1.15 15.67 0.66
CA THR A 108 -1.92 16.93 0.76
C THR A 108 -3.41 16.75 0.52
N GLY A 109 -3.83 15.64 -0.10
CA GLY A 109 -5.25 15.31 -0.30
C GLY A 109 -5.85 14.59 0.90
N VAL A 110 -7.17 14.33 0.85
CA VAL A 110 -7.85 13.48 1.83
C VAL A 110 -7.39 12.05 1.60
N ARG A 111 -6.50 11.58 2.46
CA ARG A 111 -5.86 10.29 2.31
C ARG A 111 -5.90 9.52 3.62
N LYS A 112 -6.14 8.21 3.50
CA LYS A 112 -5.99 7.27 4.61
C LYS A 112 -4.74 6.43 4.38
N ILE A 113 -3.93 6.26 5.43
CA ILE A 113 -2.69 5.49 5.36
C ILE A 113 -2.79 4.32 6.33
N ILE A 114 -2.64 3.11 5.77
CA ILE A 114 -2.52 1.87 6.52
C ILE A 114 -1.05 1.47 6.43
N HIS A 115 -0.40 1.25 7.57
CA HIS A 115 1.03 0.93 7.60
C HIS A 115 1.25 -0.37 8.36
N ILE A 116 1.75 -1.38 7.68
CA ILE A 116 2.11 -2.69 8.23
C ILE A 116 3.63 -2.75 8.33
N ASP A 117 4.16 -2.90 9.54
CA ASP A 117 5.59 -3.02 9.78
C ASP A 117 5.85 -3.86 11.02
N ILE A 118 6.98 -4.57 11.02
CA ILE A 118 7.40 -5.35 12.20
C ILE A 118 8.02 -4.44 13.27
N ASP A 119 8.53 -3.28 12.88
CA ASP A 119 9.19 -2.33 13.78
C ASP A 119 8.24 -1.19 14.12
N PRO A 120 7.74 -1.13 15.37
CA PRO A 120 6.83 -0.05 15.76
C PRO A 120 7.46 1.34 15.70
N SER A 121 8.79 1.43 15.78
CA SER A 121 9.48 2.73 15.69
C SER A 121 9.45 3.33 14.30
N SER A 122 9.18 2.53 13.27
CA SER A 122 9.08 2.99 11.88
C SER A 122 7.71 3.60 11.57
N ILE A 123 6.70 3.28 12.37
CA ILE A 123 5.33 3.71 12.11
C ILE A 123 5.10 5.13 12.65
N SER A 124 4.47 5.97 11.84
CA SER A 124 4.17 7.38 12.15
C SER A 124 5.40 8.23 12.43
N LYS A 125 6.58 7.78 12.03
CA LYS A 125 7.83 8.50 12.28
C LYS A 125 7.90 9.80 11.49
N ARG A 126 7.48 9.79 10.24
CA ARG A 126 7.55 10.94 9.34
C ARG A 126 6.19 11.36 8.77
N VAL A 127 5.28 10.40 8.65
CA VAL A 127 3.95 10.59 8.09
C VAL A 127 2.93 10.07 9.09
N LYS A 128 1.85 10.81 9.30
CA LYS A 128 0.77 10.38 10.18
C LYS A 128 0.06 9.18 9.56
N VAL A 129 -0.07 8.11 10.34
CA VAL A 129 -0.69 6.86 9.92
C VAL A 129 -2.05 6.72 10.59
N ASP A 130 -3.08 6.41 9.79
CA ASP A 130 -4.44 6.22 10.30
C ASP A 130 -4.64 4.86 10.93
N VAL A 131 -4.04 3.81 10.33
CA VAL A 131 -4.13 2.44 10.86
C VAL A 131 -2.72 1.84 10.95
N PRO A 132 -2.08 1.91 12.12
CA PRO A 132 -0.79 1.26 12.33
C PRO A 132 -0.99 -0.19 12.71
N ILE A 133 -0.34 -1.12 12.01
CA ILE A 133 -0.39 -2.55 12.31
C ILE A 133 1.04 -3.05 12.49
N VAL A 134 1.40 -3.35 13.74
CA VAL A 134 2.70 -3.92 14.08
C VAL A 134 2.59 -5.43 14.05
N GLY A 135 3.42 -6.09 13.26
CA GLY A 135 3.43 -7.54 13.19
C GLY A 135 4.25 -8.06 12.02
N ASP A 136 4.36 -9.36 11.95
CA ASP A 136 5.00 -10.06 10.83
C ASP A 136 4.20 -9.81 9.55
N VAL A 137 4.88 -9.37 8.52
CA VAL A 137 4.23 -8.94 7.26
C VAL A 137 3.43 -10.08 6.62
N ALA A 138 4.00 -11.30 6.58
CA ALA A 138 3.30 -12.43 5.97
C ALA A 138 2.01 -12.77 6.72
N ASP A 139 2.08 -12.82 8.04
CA ASP A 139 0.91 -13.12 8.88
C ASP A 139 -0.15 -12.03 8.77
N VAL A 140 0.27 -10.76 8.83
CA VAL A 140 -0.67 -9.63 8.75
C VAL A 140 -1.35 -9.58 7.39
N LEU A 141 -0.62 -9.84 6.29
CA LEU A 141 -1.22 -9.85 4.96
C LEU A 141 -2.25 -10.98 4.81
N GLN A 142 -1.99 -12.15 5.38
CA GLN A 142 -2.97 -13.25 5.38
C GLN A 142 -4.21 -12.88 6.18
N ASP A 143 -4.03 -12.29 7.36
CA ASP A 143 -5.14 -11.84 8.20
C ASP A 143 -5.94 -10.73 7.52
N LEU A 144 -5.26 -9.80 6.84
CA LEU A 144 -5.91 -8.74 6.06
C LEU A 144 -6.75 -9.32 4.92
N GLU A 145 -6.21 -10.31 4.21
CA GLU A 145 -6.96 -11.00 3.15
C GLU A 145 -8.24 -11.64 3.69
N SER A 146 -8.14 -12.33 4.82
CA SER A 146 -9.31 -12.93 5.47
C SER A 146 -10.33 -11.86 5.88
N ALA A 147 -9.85 -10.74 6.42
CA ALA A 147 -10.72 -9.63 6.81
C ALA A 147 -11.38 -8.98 5.59
N LEU A 148 -10.66 -8.85 4.47
CA LEU A 148 -11.24 -8.33 3.23
C LEU A 148 -12.37 -9.21 2.71
N GLN A 149 -12.21 -10.53 2.79
CA GLN A 149 -13.29 -11.46 2.40
C GLN A 149 -14.52 -11.30 3.28
N ALA A 150 -14.33 -10.96 4.55
CA ALA A 150 -15.43 -10.79 5.50
C ALA A 150 -16.19 -9.46 5.34
N VAL A 151 -15.62 -8.47 4.65
CA VAL A 151 -16.30 -7.20 4.37
C VAL A 151 -17.36 -7.45 3.30
N ALA A 152 -18.63 -7.18 3.63
CA ALA A 152 -19.76 -7.47 2.75
C ALA A 152 -19.72 -6.66 1.44
N SER A 153 -19.28 -5.40 1.51
CA SER A 153 -19.21 -4.53 0.34
C SER A 153 -18.02 -4.91 -0.55
N PRO A 154 -18.21 -5.08 -1.87
CA PRO A 154 -17.08 -5.29 -2.78
C PRO A 154 -16.29 -4.00 -3.00
N PHE A 155 -15.09 -4.11 -3.58
CA PHE A 155 -14.41 -2.96 -4.15
C PHE A 155 -15.30 -2.35 -5.23
N ASP A 156 -15.24 -1.01 -5.35
CA ASP A 156 -15.95 -0.29 -6.43
C ASP A 156 -15.20 -0.54 -7.75
N ALA A 157 -15.71 -1.46 -8.55
CA ALA A 157 -15.07 -1.86 -9.80
C ALA A 157 -14.99 -0.72 -10.81
N ASP A 158 -16.00 0.14 -10.86
CA ASP A 158 -16.01 1.29 -11.77
C ASP A 158 -14.94 2.32 -11.38
N ALA A 159 -14.87 2.64 -10.09
CA ALA A 159 -13.85 3.56 -9.59
C ALA A 159 -12.44 3.01 -9.82
N LEU A 160 -12.23 1.72 -9.56
CA LEU A 160 -10.93 1.07 -9.76
C LEU A 160 -10.55 1.07 -11.24
N GLY A 161 -11.51 0.82 -12.14
CA GLY A 161 -11.29 0.90 -13.59
C GLY A 161 -10.89 2.30 -14.03
N GLN A 162 -11.54 3.34 -13.51
CA GLN A 162 -11.17 4.74 -13.78
C GLN A 162 -9.77 5.06 -13.26
N TRP A 163 -9.44 4.55 -12.07
CA TRP A 163 -8.11 4.73 -11.48
C TRP A 163 -7.02 4.10 -12.36
N TRP A 164 -7.22 2.86 -12.81
CA TRP A 164 -6.30 2.20 -13.74
C TRP A 164 -6.20 2.94 -15.07
N GLY A 165 -7.30 3.46 -15.60
CA GLY A 165 -7.30 4.29 -16.80
C GLY A 165 -6.43 5.53 -16.64
N GLN A 166 -6.49 6.18 -15.49
CA GLN A 166 -5.64 7.34 -15.17
C GLN A 166 -4.17 6.94 -15.07
N ILE A 167 -3.89 5.83 -14.39
CA ILE A 167 -2.50 5.33 -14.26
C ILE A 167 -1.92 5.01 -15.64
N ASP A 168 -2.70 4.37 -16.51
CA ASP A 168 -2.24 4.03 -17.85
C ASP A 168 -1.93 5.26 -18.69
N GLN A 169 -2.62 6.37 -18.48
CA GLN A 169 -2.29 7.64 -19.14
C GLN A 169 -0.95 8.22 -18.68
N TRP A 170 -0.53 7.91 -17.45
CA TRP A 170 0.76 8.37 -16.92
C TRP A 170 1.94 7.49 -17.37
N ARG A 171 1.70 6.31 -17.89
CA ARG A 171 2.74 5.39 -18.36
C ARG A 171 3.38 5.81 -19.67
#